data_10beb1e0498ca86ec5371999a0eaa6f6
#
_entry.id   10beb1e0498ca86ec5371999a0eaa6f6
#
_cell.length_a   1.000
_cell.length_b   1.000
_cell.length_c   1.000
_cell.angle_alpha   90.00
_cell.angle_beta   90.00
_cell.angle_gamma   90.00
#
_symmetry.space_group_name_H-M   'P 1'
#
loop_
_entity.id
_entity.type
_entity.pdbx_description
1 polymer ?
#
loop_
_entity_poly.entity_id
_entity_poly.type
_entity_poly.pdbx_seq_one_letter_code
_entity_poly.pdbx_strand_id
1 'polypeptide(L)'
;GSSSETREGGWTFVKVLASLILNKKYYEAKCTISRLSRFSKVAATSMITAIEMLANNNSLSEKQPIKLKLLTAFSSEESFKIKDELDELLEKGFTTFKIKVGKDVKADLKKIALIQFHLKKRGTLRIDANRGYSKFDGSLFAKSINPESIELFEQPCNADDWDANTAVANVSNVPIMLDEPICSLEDIKKASLIPGVGLCKLKLKRFLSVEELSNAIKYAHKLNLKIVIGDGLGSEINCWMEAKVAHELLNNA
;
A
#
# COMPACT_ATOMS: atom_id res chain seq x y z
N GLY A 1 -6.68 1.24 -3.10
CA GLY A 1 -7.56 1.58 -4.18
C GLY A 1 -8.41 0.41 -4.59
N SER A 2 -9.71 0.59 -4.70
CA SER A 2 -10.58 -0.41 -5.30
C SER A 2 -10.16 -0.61 -6.76
N SER A 3 -10.00 -1.86 -7.19
CA SER A 3 -9.93 -2.21 -8.59
C SER A 3 -11.21 -1.74 -9.29
N SER A 4 -11.09 -1.17 -10.48
CA SER A 4 -12.25 -0.88 -11.34
C SER A 4 -12.81 -2.14 -11.99
N GLU A 5 -12.20 -3.30 -11.73
CA GLU A 5 -12.59 -4.58 -12.28
C GLU A 5 -13.85 -5.12 -11.59
N THR A 6 -14.78 -5.61 -12.37
CA THR A 6 -15.95 -6.32 -11.86
C THR A 6 -15.61 -7.79 -11.57
N ARG A 7 -16.38 -8.42 -10.69
CA ARG A 7 -16.26 -9.85 -10.38
C ARG A 7 -16.47 -10.71 -11.64
N GLU A 8 -17.49 -10.38 -12.41
CA GLU A 8 -17.86 -11.07 -13.63
C GLU A 8 -16.80 -10.92 -14.72
N GLY A 9 -16.23 -9.72 -14.87
CA GLY A 9 -15.13 -9.44 -15.81
C GLY A 9 -13.89 -10.23 -15.46
N GLY A 10 -13.49 -10.22 -14.19
CA GLY A 10 -12.36 -11.01 -13.71
C GLY A 10 -12.56 -12.52 -13.89
N TRP A 11 -13.76 -13.01 -13.60
CA TRP A 11 -14.06 -14.42 -13.79
C TRP A 11 -14.07 -14.84 -15.27
N THR A 12 -14.60 -14.00 -16.15
CA THR A 12 -14.56 -14.22 -17.61
C THR A 12 -13.11 -14.25 -18.12
N PHE A 13 -12.28 -13.33 -17.64
CA PHE A 13 -10.86 -13.29 -17.96
C PHE A 13 -10.17 -14.61 -17.59
N VAL A 14 -10.40 -15.12 -16.36
CA VAL A 14 -9.81 -16.39 -15.91
C VAL A 14 -10.25 -17.54 -16.80
N LYS A 15 -11.54 -17.66 -17.11
CA LYS A 15 -12.07 -18.74 -17.95
C LYS A 15 -11.45 -18.76 -19.34
N VAL A 16 -11.37 -17.59 -19.99
CA VAL A 16 -10.77 -17.46 -21.31
C VAL A 16 -9.28 -17.81 -21.28
N LEU A 17 -8.55 -17.24 -20.34
CA LEU A 17 -7.11 -17.47 -20.27
C LEU A 17 -6.75 -18.89 -19.83
N ALA A 18 -7.55 -19.52 -18.97
CA ALA A 18 -7.32 -20.91 -18.58
C ALA A 18 -7.23 -21.83 -19.80
N SER A 19 -8.14 -21.67 -20.78
CA SER A 19 -8.09 -22.46 -22.02
C SER A 19 -6.86 -22.15 -22.90
N LEU A 20 -6.41 -20.91 -22.90
CA LEU A 20 -5.26 -20.48 -23.71
C LEU A 20 -3.91 -20.93 -23.13
N ILE A 21 -3.83 -21.21 -21.83
CA ILE A 21 -2.59 -21.62 -21.16
C ILE A 21 -2.49 -23.13 -20.88
N LEU A 22 -3.55 -23.87 -21.13
CA LEU A 22 -3.55 -25.35 -21.03
C LEU A 22 -2.40 -25.94 -21.85
N ASN A 23 -1.67 -26.88 -21.25
CA ASN A 23 -0.51 -27.56 -21.85
C ASN A 23 0.66 -26.64 -22.26
N LYS A 24 0.65 -25.35 -21.87
CA LYS A 24 1.81 -24.48 -22.05
C LYS A 24 2.86 -24.71 -20.97
N LYS A 25 4.12 -24.51 -21.33
CA LYS A 25 5.21 -24.47 -20.36
C LYS A 25 5.03 -23.27 -19.43
N TYR A 26 5.56 -23.37 -18.21
CA TYR A 26 5.51 -22.34 -17.16
C TYR A 26 5.72 -20.92 -17.69
N TYR A 27 6.85 -20.68 -18.39
CA TYR A 27 7.19 -19.37 -18.89
C TYR A 27 6.20 -18.85 -19.95
N GLU A 28 5.78 -19.70 -20.86
CA GLU A 28 4.83 -19.36 -21.93
C GLU A 28 3.44 -18.99 -21.35
N ALA A 29 3.01 -19.72 -20.32
CA ALA A 29 1.77 -19.42 -19.62
C ALA A 29 1.84 -18.04 -18.91
N LYS A 30 2.90 -17.75 -18.15
CA LYS A 30 3.13 -16.43 -17.53
C LYS A 30 3.14 -15.31 -18.57
N CYS A 31 3.88 -15.46 -19.65
CA CYS A 31 3.95 -14.46 -20.73
C CYS A 31 2.57 -14.22 -21.37
N THR A 32 1.79 -15.29 -21.61
CA THR A 32 0.45 -15.17 -22.19
C THR A 32 -0.47 -14.35 -21.29
N ILE A 33 -0.47 -14.64 -19.98
CA ILE A 33 -1.29 -13.91 -19.00
C ILE A 33 -0.82 -12.46 -18.88
N SER A 34 0.49 -12.22 -18.78
CA SER A 34 1.06 -10.88 -18.61
C SER A 34 0.71 -9.95 -19.77
N ARG A 35 0.76 -10.42 -21.02
CA ARG A 35 0.38 -9.65 -22.21
C ARG A 35 -1.07 -9.18 -22.18
N LEU A 36 -1.97 -9.94 -21.54
CA LEU A 36 -3.40 -9.66 -21.46
C LEU A 36 -3.80 -9.03 -20.12
N SER A 37 -2.87 -8.83 -19.19
CA SER A 37 -3.15 -8.31 -17.84
C SER A 37 -3.82 -6.93 -17.83
N ARG A 38 -3.68 -6.15 -18.90
CA ARG A 38 -4.36 -4.85 -19.05
C ARG A 38 -5.89 -4.94 -18.97
N PHE A 39 -6.47 -6.09 -19.29
CA PHE A 39 -7.92 -6.31 -19.23
C PHE A 39 -8.42 -6.69 -17.84
N SER A 40 -7.58 -7.32 -17.02
CA SER A 40 -7.87 -7.65 -15.62
C SER A 40 -6.56 -7.92 -14.86
N LYS A 41 -6.01 -6.88 -14.25
CA LYS A 41 -4.71 -6.98 -13.54
C LYS A 41 -4.82 -7.86 -12.30
N VAL A 42 -5.94 -7.78 -11.59
CA VAL A 42 -6.17 -8.59 -10.38
C VAL A 42 -6.30 -10.07 -10.72
N ALA A 43 -7.12 -10.42 -11.73
CA ALA A 43 -7.26 -11.80 -12.15
C ALA A 43 -5.97 -12.36 -12.76
N ALA A 44 -5.24 -11.55 -13.54
CA ALA A 44 -3.93 -11.92 -14.07
C ALA A 44 -2.94 -12.24 -12.94
N THR A 45 -2.90 -11.40 -11.89
CA THR A 45 -2.07 -11.66 -10.70
C THR A 45 -2.43 -12.99 -10.05
N SER A 46 -3.71 -13.26 -9.84
CA SER A 46 -4.15 -14.52 -9.23
C SER A 46 -3.72 -15.74 -10.06
N MET A 47 -3.82 -15.66 -11.38
CA MET A 47 -3.38 -16.76 -12.27
C MET A 47 -1.86 -16.92 -12.26
N ILE A 48 -1.10 -15.83 -12.34
CA ILE A 48 0.37 -15.88 -12.34
C ILE A 48 0.89 -16.42 -11.01
N THR A 49 0.37 -15.95 -9.88
CA THR A 49 0.80 -16.43 -8.57
C THR A 49 0.42 -17.90 -8.34
N ALA A 50 -0.72 -18.37 -8.87
CA ALA A 50 -1.05 -19.79 -8.85
C ALA A 50 -0.03 -20.65 -9.65
N ILE A 51 0.42 -20.14 -10.80
CA ILE A 51 1.48 -20.80 -11.60
C ILE A 51 2.82 -20.78 -10.86
N GLU A 52 3.16 -19.66 -10.19
CA GLU A 52 4.37 -19.58 -9.34
C GLU A 52 4.34 -20.59 -8.18
N MET A 53 3.19 -20.76 -7.54
CA MET A 53 3.02 -21.79 -6.50
C MET A 53 3.18 -23.21 -7.05
N LEU A 54 2.56 -23.49 -8.21
CA LEU A 54 2.67 -24.80 -8.86
C LEU A 54 4.11 -25.17 -9.23
N ALA A 55 4.91 -24.19 -9.63
CA ALA A 55 6.30 -24.37 -10.00
C ALA A 55 7.26 -24.51 -8.80
N ASN A 56 6.73 -24.64 -7.57
CA ASN A 56 7.50 -24.73 -6.33
C ASN A 56 8.52 -23.57 -6.19
N ASN A 57 8.09 -22.36 -6.47
CA ASN A 57 8.91 -21.19 -6.25
C ASN A 57 9.37 -21.16 -4.79
N ASN A 58 10.68 -21.29 -4.55
CA ASN A 58 11.27 -21.35 -3.20
C ASN A 58 10.87 -20.16 -2.32
N SER A 59 10.63 -18.98 -2.93
CA SER A 59 10.15 -17.81 -2.19
C SER A 59 8.74 -17.97 -1.65
N LEU A 60 7.97 -18.97 -2.08
CA LEU A 60 6.63 -19.28 -1.59
C LEU A 60 6.60 -20.53 -0.70
N SER A 61 7.70 -21.27 -0.57
CA SER A 61 7.82 -22.38 0.37
C SER A 61 8.30 -21.85 1.73
N GLU A 62 7.51 -22.04 2.78
CA GLU A 62 7.89 -21.58 4.12
C GLU A 62 7.96 -22.76 5.09
N LYS A 63 9.07 -22.82 5.82
CA LYS A 63 9.28 -23.84 6.85
C LYS A 63 9.27 -23.26 8.27
N GLN A 64 9.35 -21.93 8.40
CA GLN A 64 9.42 -21.25 9.69
C GLN A 64 8.32 -20.20 9.82
N PRO A 65 7.77 -19.98 11.01
CA PRO A 65 6.80 -18.92 11.25
C PRO A 65 7.37 -17.53 10.95
N ILE A 66 6.62 -16.72 10.21
CA ILE A 66 6.96 -15.34 9.90
C ILE A 66 6.36 -14.43 10.97
N LYS A 67 7.17 -13.53 11.51
CA LYS A 67 6.72 -12.47 12.41
C LYS A 67 6.86 -11.12 11.74
N LEU A 68 5.76 -10.39 11.62
CA LEU A 68 5.71 -9.04 11.08
C LEU A 68 5.01 -8.09 12.05
N LYS A 69 5.50 -6.87 12.14
CA LYS A 69 4.78 -5.80 12.83
C LYS A 69 3.62 -5.33 11.95
N LEU A 70 2.41 -5.39 12.47
CA LEU A 70 1.21 -4.95 11.78
C LEU A 70 0.78 -3.58 12.34
N LEU A 71 0.20 -2.77 11.46
CA LEU A 71 -0.58 -1.60 11.87
C LEU A 71 -2.04 -2.00 12.10
N THR A 72 -2.76 -1.18 12.86
CA THR A 72 -4.22 -1.29 12.96
C THR A 72 -4.89 -0.01 12.47
N ALA A 73 -6.11 -0.14 11.93
CA ALA A 73 -6.93 1.02 11.62
C ALA A 73 -7.51 1.59 12.92
N PHE A 74 -7.51 2.92 13.00
CA PHE A 74 -8.17 3.65 14.06
C PHE A 74 -9.51 4.17 13.51
N SER A 75 -10.61 3.84 14.15
CA SER A 75 -11.95 4.01 13.60
C SER A 75 -12.78 5.12 14.24
N SER A 76 -12.48 5.52 15.48
CA SER A 76 -13.30 6.50 16.19
C SER A 76 -13.32 7.86 15.51
N GLU A 77 -14.54 8.32 15.22
CA GLU A 77 -14.81 9.69 14.76
C GLU A 77 -15.20 10.61 15.95
N GLU A 78 -15.64 10.03 17.05
CA GLU A 78 -16.14 10.75 18.23
C GLU A 78 -15.01 11.03 19.23
N SER A 79 -14.80 12.30 19.54
CA SER A 79 -13.70 12.76 20.39
C SER A 79 -13.60 12.05 21.74
N PHE A 80 -14.74 11.71 22.34
CA PHE A 80 -14.77 11.06 23.66
C PHE A 80 -14.40 9.56 23.62
N LYS A 81 -14.45 8.91 22.44
CA LYS A 81 -14.07 7.51 22.25
C LYS A 81 -12.60 7.33 21.88
N ILE A 82 -11.93 8.41 21.44
CA ILE A 82 -10.54 8.33 20.94
C ILE A 82 -9.59 7.72 21.97
N LYS A 83 -9.70 8.17 23.22
CA LYS A 83 -8.81 7.68 24.28
C LYS A 83 -9.02 6.18 24.54
N ASP A 84 -10.26 5.75 24.67
CA ASP A 84 -10.59 4.38 25.05
C ASP A 84 -10.22 3.40 23.93
N GLU A 85 -10.51 3.71 22.65
CA GLU A 85 -10.07 2.90 21.51
C GLU A 85 -8.55 2.82 21.43
N LEU A 86 -7.85 3.95 21.65
CA LEU A 86 -6.39 3.98 21.61
C LEU A 86 -5.77 3.10 22.69
N ASP A 87 -6.28 3.20 23.93
CA ASP A 87 -5.78 2.40 25.05
C ASP A 87 -6.07 0.90 24.82
N GLU A 88 -7.25 0.52 24.32
CA GLU A 88 -7.58 -0.85 23.95
C GLU A 88 -6.61 -1.42 22.89
N LEU A 89 -6.33 -0.64 21.84
CA LEU A 89 -5.43 -1.06 20.76
C LEU A 89 -3.97 -1.19 21.24
N LEU A 90 -3.52 -0.30 22.13
CA LEU A 90 -2.21 -0.39 22.77
C LEU A 90 -2.09 -1.62 23.67
N GLU A 91 -3.12 -1.95 24.44
CA GLU A 91 -3.19 -3.17 25.28
C GLU A 91 -3.12 -4.44 24.41
N LYS A 92 -3.68 -4.43 23.21
CA LYS A 92 -3.54 -5.51 22.22
C LYS A 92 -2.15 -5.58 21.59
N GLY A 93 -1.24 -4.66 21.92
CA GLY A 93 0.16 -4.65 21.46
C GLY A 93 0.38 -3.91 20.14
N PHE A 94 -0.61 -3.21 19.60
CA PHE A 94 -0.40 -2.36 18.42
C PHE A 94 0.33 -1.08 18.79
N THR A 95 1.31 -0.70 17.96
CA THR A 95 2.10 0.53 18.14
C THR A 95 2.07 1.43 16.91
N THR A 96 1.40 1.02 15.83
CA THR A 96 1.23 1.81 14.61
C THR A 96 -0.24 1.87 14.25
N PHE A 97 -0.76 3.09 14.14
CA PHE A 97 -2.19 3.36 13.95
C PHE A 97 -2.42 4.08 12.63
N LYS A 98 -3.31 3.55 11.78
CA LYS A 98 -3.69 4.18 10.53
C LYS A 98 -4.94 5.03 10.72
N ILE A 99 -4.82 6.34 10.45
CA ILE A 99 -5.87 7.33 10.61
C ILE A 99 -6.35 7.78 9.25
N LYS A 100 -7.66 7.70 9.02
CA LYS A 100 -8.29 8.21 7.81
C LYS A 100 -8.61 9.69 7.93
N VAL A 101 -8.25 10.44 6.88
CA VAL A 101 -8.49 11.88 6.70
C VAL A 101 -8.95 12.15 5.27
N GLY A 102 -9.08 13.39 4.84
CA GLY A 102 -9.34 13.74 3.43
C GLY A 102 -10.74 14.30 3.19
N LYS A 103 -11.44 14.72 4.25
CA LYS A 103 -12.79 15.32 4.14
C LYS A 103 -12.79 16.80 4.45
N ASP A 104 -12.29 17.20 5.61
CA ASP A 104 -12.24 18.57 6.08
C ASP A 104 -10.92 18.82 6.82
N VAL A 105 -10.09 19.71 6.31
CA VAL A 105 -8.74 19.97 6.82
C VAL A 105 -8.75 20.34 8.30
N LYS A 106 -9.67 21.20 8.73
CA LYS A 106 -9.73 21.68 10.11
C LYS A 106 -10.17 20.60 11.09
N ALA A 107 -11.17 19.83 10.70
CA ALA A 107 -11.65 18.68 11.49
C ALA A 107 -10.57 17.58 11.57
N ASP A 108 -9.93 17.27 10.46
CA ASP A 108 -8.88 16.26 10.37
C ASP A 108 -7.66 16.65 11.22
N LEU A 109 -7.19 17.90 11.16
CA LEU A 109 -6.11 18.40 12.03
C LEU A 109 -6.47 18.34 13.52
N LYS A 110 -7.72 18.70 13.88
CA LYS A 110 -8.19 18.61 15.25
C LYS A 110 -8.23 17.17 15.75
N LYS A 111 -8.70 16.24 14.92
CA LYS A 111 -8.72 14.80 15.22
C LYS A 111 -7.30 14.27 15.47
N ILE A 112 -6.36 14.58 14.57
CA ILE A 112 -4.96 14.16 14.72
C ILE A 112 -4.34 14.70 16.01
N ALA A 113 -4.51 16.00 16.31
CA ALA A 113 -3.99 16.61 17.52
C ALA A 113 -4.52 15.94 18.80
N LEU A 114 -5.80 15.57 18.80
CA LEU A 114 -6.41 14.87 19.93
C LEU A 114 -5.85 13.44 20.09
N ILE A 115 -5.65 12.73 18.98
CA ILE A 115 -5.01 11.40 18.99
C ILE A 115 -3.56 11.51 19.50
N GLN A 116 -2.78 12.48 19.01
CA GLN A 116 -1.41 12.73 19.48
C GLN A 116 -1.35 13.02 20.98
N PHE A 117 -2.29 13.84 21.48
CA PHE A 117 -2.41 14.16 22.90
C PHE A 117 -2.62 12.90 23.78
N HIS A 118 -3.46 11.98 23.35
CA HIS A 118 -3.72 10.74 24.08
C HIS A 118 -2.65 9.68 23.83
N LEU A 119 -2.00 9.67 22.65
CA LEU A 119 -0.96 8.69 22.30
C LEU A 119 0.28 8.84 23.19
N LYS A 120 0.67 10.07 23.55
CA LYS A 120 1.82 10.36 24.45
C LYS A 120 3.12 9.63 24.02
N LYS A 121 3.41 9.59 22.72
CA LYS A 121 4.58 8.91 22.13
C LYS A 121 4.61 7.38 22.33
N ARG A 122 3.50 6.74 22.72
CA ARG A 122 3.42 5.27 22.90
C ARG A 122 3.33 4.51 21.57
N GLY A 123 3.34 5.22 20.43
CA GLY A 123 3.26 4.63 19.10
C GLY A 123 3.42 5.66 17.99
N THR A 124 3.15 5.26 16.76
CA THR A 124 3.24 6.08 15.56
C THR A 124 1.93 6.12 14.77
N LEU A 125 1.72 7.20 14.05
CA LEU A 125 0.55 7.44 13.21
C LEU A 125 0.94 7.38 11.73
N ARG A 126 0.13 6.72 10.92
CA ARG A 126 0.14 6.78 9.46
C ARG A 126 -1.16 7.41 8.99
N ILE A 127 -1.06 8.58 8.42
CA ILE A 127 -2.21 9.37 7.99
C ILE A 127 -2.53 9.00 6.54
N ASP A 128 -3.78 8.68 6.22
CA ASP A 128 -4.19 8.28 4.87
C ASP A 128 -5.41 9.07 4.41
N ALA A 129 -5.22 9.90 3.38
CA ALA A 129 -6.29 10.67 2.79
C ALA A 129 -7.06 9.93 1.69
N ASN A 130 -6.57 8.79 1.22
CA ASN A 130 -7.17 8.05 0.10
C ASN A 130 -7.62 8.93 -1.07
N ARG A 131 -6.77 9.87 -1.47
CA ARG A 131 -7.03 10.82 -2.58
C ARG A 131 -8.10 11.87 -2.26
N GLY A 132 -8.45 12.07 -0.98
CA GLY A 132 -9.61 12.86 -0.57
C GLY A 132 -9.42 14.37 -0.69
N TYR A 133 -8.18 14.86 -0.69
CA TYR A 133 -7.91 16.30 -0.74
C TYR A 133 -7.74 16.84 -2.15
N SER A 134 -8.14 18.11 -2.33
CA SER A 134 -7.67 18.95 -3.42
C SER A 134 -6.18 19.30 -3.24
N LYS A 135 -5.53 19.83 -4.29
CA LYS A 135 -4.18 20.37 -4.19
C LYS A 135 -4.05 21.42 -3.07
N PHE A 136 -5.04 22.29 -2.94
CA PHE A 136 -5.05 23.36 -1.93
C PHE A 136 -5.21 22.78 -0.52
N ASP A 137 -6.22 21.96 -0.30
CA ASP A 137 -6.52 21.35 1.02
C ASP A 137 -5.40 20.43 1.48
N GLY A 138 -4.88 19.60 0.56
CA GLY A 138 -3.75 18.71 0.85
C GLY A 138 -2.50 19.47 1.24
N SER A 139 -2.18 20.56 0.54
CA SER A 139 -1.05 21.43 0.88
C SER A 139 -1.24 22.14 2.22
N LEU A 140 -2.46 22.63 2.48
CA LEU A 140 -2.79 23.25 3.76
C LEU A 140 -2.68 22.26 4.91
N PHE A 141 -3.24 21.06 4.76
CA PHE A 141 -3.14 20.00 5.76
C PHE A 141 -1.68 19.61 6.02
N ALA A 142 -0.92 19.29 4.96
CA ALA A 142 0.47 18.81 5.05
C ALA A 142 1.42 19.83 5.71
N LYS A 143 1.20 21.14 5.46
CA LYS A 143 1.96 22.22 6.08
C LYS A 143 1.57 22.47 7.54
N SER A 144 0.29 22.22 7.90
CA SER A 144 -0.26 22.57 9.21
C SER A 144 -0.17 21.44 10.23
N ILE A 145 0.04 20.19 9.77
CA ILE A 145 0.09 19.04 10.65
C ILE A 145 1.33 19.09 11.57
N ASN A 146 1.11 18.81 12.87
CA ASN A 146 2.23 18.60 13.80
C ASN A 146 2.90 17.25 13.48
N PRO A 147 4.21 17.21 13.17
CA PRO A 147 4.88 15.97 12.77
C PRO A 147 5.11 14.98 13.93
N GLU A 148 4.82 15.35 15.16
CA GLU A 148 5.08 14.48 16.33
C GLU A 148 4.36 13.14 16.20
N SER A 149 5.10 12.05 16.33
CA SER A 149 4.62 10.67 16.21
C SER A 149 4.00 10.30 14.86
N ILE A 150 4.14 11.12 13.82
CA ILE A 150 3.66 10.81 12.48
C ILE A 150 4.79 10.25 11.63
N GLU A 151 4.59 9.03 11.14
CA GLU A 151 5.56 8.35 10.29
C GLU A 151 5.46 8.79 8.83
N LEU A 152 4.23 8.96 8.33
CA LEU A 152 3.97 9.29 6.93
C LEU A 152 2.56 9.86 6.72
N PHE A 153 2.39 10.55 5.59
CA PHE A 153 1.11 10.97 5.04
C PHE A 153 0.87 10.28 3.68
N GLU A 154 -0.10 9.37 3.64
CA GLU A 154 -0.41 8.51 2.49
C GLU A 154 -1.43 9.18 1.57
N GLN A 155 -1.12 9.20 0.28
CA GLN A 155 -1.94 9.55 -0.86
C GLN A 155 -2.86 10.76 -0.65
N PRO A 156 -2.32 11.97 -0.58
CA PRO A 156 -3.08 13.20 -0.34
C PRO A 156 -4.17 13.48 -1.37
N CYS A 157 -3.78 13.47 -2.65
CA CYS A 157 -4.60 13.90 -3.77
C CYS A 157 -4.89 12.76 -4.75
N ASN A 158 -5.71 13.04 -5.78
CA ASN A 158 -6.02 12.06 -6.82
C ASN A 158 -4.74 11.40 -7.37
N ALA A 159 -4.84 10.10 -7.66
CA ALA A 159 -3.72 9.29 -8.15
C ALA A 159 -3.15 9.79 -9.48
N ASP A 160 -4.02 10.27 -10.37
CA ASP A 160 -3.62 10.75 -11.70
C ASP A 160 -3.07 12.18 -11.67
N ASP A 161 -3.29 12.92 -10.56
CA ASP A 161 -2.81 14.28 -10.39
C ASP A 161 -1.44 14.32 -9.69
N TRP A 162 -0.41 14.03 -10.46
CA TRP A 162 0.96 14.06 -10.00
C TRP A 162 1.41 15.46 -9.57
N ASP A 163 0.90 16.50 -10.21
CA ASP A 163 1.24 17.91 -9.90
C ASP A 163 0.68 18.30 -8.54
N ALA A 164 -0.56 17.89 -8.22
CA ALA A 164 -1.13 18.12 -6.90
C ALA A 164 -0.35 17.37 -5.81
N ASN A 165 -0.05 16.08 -6.02
CA ASN A 165 0.72 15.29 -5.07
C ASN A 165 2.14 15.85 -4.87
N THR A 166 2.78 16.33 -5.94
CA THR A 166 4.09 17.01 -5.87
C THR A 166 4.00 18.31 -5.06
N ALA A 167 2.97 19.13 -5.29
CA ALA A 167 2.79 20.37 -4.53
C ALA A 167 2.59 20.12 -3.03
N VAL A 168 1.84 19.10 -2.67
CA VAL A 168 1.67 18.68 -1.27
C VAL A 168 2.99 18.17 -0.67
N ALA A 169 3.73 17.35 -1.40
CA ALA A 169 5.01 16.82 -0.94
C ALA A 169 6.04 17.91 -0.64
N ASN A 170 6.11 18.93 -1.50
CA ASN A 170 7.05 20.06 -1.36
C ASN A 170 6.83 20.92 -0.11
N VAL A 171 5.64 20.89 0.48
CA VAL A 171 5.30 21.72 1.66
C VAL A 171 5.02 20.87 2.91
N SER A 172 5.11 19.55 2.80
CA SER A 172 4.75 18.64 3.88
C SER A 172 5.77 18.64 5.01
N ASN A 173 5.28 18.69 6.24
CA ASN A 173 6.10 18.54 7.45
C ASN A 173 6.45 17.07 7.77
N VAL A 174 5.87 16.12 7.03
CA VAL A 174 6.07 14.68 7.21
C VAL A 174 6.29 14.01 5.85
N PRO A 175 6.99 12.86 5.79
CA PRO A 175 7.22 12.17 4.53
C PRO A 175 5.90 11.78 3.85
N ILE A 176 5.81 12.04 2.53
CA ILE A 176 4.68 11.58 1.73
C ILE A 176 4.91 10.15 1.25
N MET A 177 3.86 9.34 1.34
CA MET A 177 3.78 8.02 0.72
C MET A 177 2.77 8.03 -0.42
N LEU A 178 3.20 7.63 -1.62
CA LEU A 178 2.30 7.42 -2.76
C LEU A 178 1.81 5.97 -2.80
N ASP A 179 0.49 5.78 -2.96
CA ASP A 179 -0.16 4.47 -3.01
C ASP A 179 -0.74 4.18 -4.40
N GLU A 180 -1.86 4.78 -4.74
CA GLU A 180 -2.61 4.42 -5.94
C GLU A 180 -1.87 4.66 -7.26
N PRO A 181 -1.04 5.69 -7.44
CA PRO A 181 -0.31 5.90 -8.70
C PRO A 181 0.84 4.91 -8.92
N ILE A 182 1.25 4.15 -7.89
CA ILE A 182 2.41 3.27 -7.99
C ILE A 182 1.99 1.91 -8.54
N CYS A 183 2.14 1.74 -9.85
CA CYS A 183 1.71 0.54 -10.59
C CYS A 183 2.81 -0.06 -11.49
N SER A 184 3.97 0.59 -11.58
CA SER A 184 5.11 0.19 -12.43
C SER A 184 6.44 0.67 -11.85
N LEU A 185 7.56 0.22 -12.43
CA LEU A 185 8.89 0.73 -12.07
C LEU A 185 9.08 2.19 -12.47
N GLU A 186 8.46 2.62 -13.57
CA GLU A 186 8.44 4.01 -14.03
C GLU A 186 7.77 4.93 -13.00
N ASP A 187 6.66 4.48 -12.40
CA ASP A 187 5.98 5.25 -11.36
C ASP A 187 6.84 5.37 -10.10
N ILE A 188 7.54 4.30 -9.71
CA ILE A 188 8.50 4.33 -8.60
C ILE A 188 9.61 5.32 -8.89
N LYS A 189 10.17 5.30 -10.12
CA LYS A 189 11.18 6.27 -10.54
C LYS A 189 10.65 7.70 -10.50
N LYS A 190 9.44 7.93 -11.02
CA LYS A 190 8.81 9.25 -11.00
C LYS A 190 8.60 9.74 -9.55
N ALA A 191 8.13 8.88 -8.67
CA ALA A 191 7.95 9.19 -7.24
C ALA A 191 9.27 9.59 -6.56
N SER A 192 10.37 8.90 -6.88
CA SER A 192 11.69 9.17 -6.29
C SER A 192 12.29 10.53 -6.67
N LEU A 193 11.79 11.15 -7.73
CA LEU A 193 12.23 12.46 -8.19
C LEU A 193 11.46 13.63 -7.54
N ILE A 194 10.43 13.34 -6.73
CA ILE A 194 9.61 14.35 -6.09
C ILE A 194 10.17 14.61 -4.68
N PRO A 195 10.66 15.83 -4.39
CA PRO A 195 11.09 16.21 -3.04
C PRO A 195 9.93 16.01 -2.03
N GLY A 196 10.23 15.44 -0.85
CA GLY A 196 9.22 15.17 0.18
C GLY A 196 8.49 13.82 0.02
N VAL A 197 8.56 13.15 -1.13
CA VAL A 197 8.14 11.75 -1.25
C VAL A 197 9.25 10.85 -0.72
N GLY A 198 8.99 10.20 0.41
CA GLY A 198 9.95 9.31 1.07
C GLY A 198 9.57 7.83 0.97
N LEU A 199 8.33 7.54 0.60
CA LEU A 199 7.81 6.17 0.61
C LEU A 199 6.92 5.88 -0.60
N CYS A 200 6.89 4.59 -0.99
CA CYS A 200 5.89 4.05 -1.90
C CYS A 200 5.17 2.87 -1.26
N LYS A 201 3.87 2.75 -1.54
CA LYS A 201 3.09 1.58 -1.16
C LYS A 201 2.97 0.63 -2.32
N LEU A 202 3.46 -0.59 -2.15
CA LEU A 202 3.40 -1.64 -3.16
C LEU A 202 2.37 -2.69 -2.79
N LYS A 203 1.67 -3.22 -3.79
CA LYS A 203 0.65 -4.26 -3.65
C LYS A 203 0.85 -5.33 -4.70
N LEU A 204 0.86 -6.59 -4.32
CA LEU A 204 1.10 -7.72 -5.23
C LEU A 204 0.22 -7.64 -6.50
N LYS A 205 -1.06 -7.31 -6.34
CA LYS A 205 -2.02 -7.17 -7.45
C LYS A 205 -1.69 -6.08 -8.48
N ARG A 206 -0.71 -5.22 -8.21
CA ARG A 206 -0.25 -4.19 -9.16
C ARG A 206 1.00 -4.62 -9.91
N PHE A 207 1.74 -5.58 -9.38
CA PHE A 207 3.00 -6.07 -9.94
C PHE A 207 2.90 -7.48 -10.52
N LEU A 208 1.71 -8.05 -10.62
CA LEU A 208 1.37 -9.30 -11.30
C LEU A 208 1.94 -10.57 -10.67
N SER A 209 3.16 -10.53 -10.12
CA SER A 209 3.82 -11.71 -9.58
C SER A 209 4.63 -11.38 -8.33
N VAL A 210 4.96 -12.39 -7.54
CA VAL A 210 5.86 -12.26 -6.38
C VAL A 210 7.25 -11.83 -6.82
N GLU A 211 7.72 -12.33 -7.96
CA GLU A 211 9.00 -11.96 -8.56
C GLU A 211 9.03 -10.47 -8.93
N GLU A 212 8.02 -9.97 -9.64
CA GLU A 212 7.93 -8.56 -10.05
C GLU A 212 7.77 -7.62 -8.84
N LEU A 213 6.99 -8.01 -7.82
CA LEU A 213 6.89 -7.26 -6.58
C LEU A 213 8.26 -7.18 -5.88
N SER A 214 8.99 -8.27 -5.80
CA SER A 214 10.33 -8.32 -5.21
C SER A 214 11.32 -7.44 -5.98
N ASN A 215 11.26 -7.44 -7.31
CA ASN A 215 12.07 -6.57 -8.16
C ASN A 215 11.73 -5.10 -7.95
N ALA A 216 10.44 -4.76 -7.82
CA ALA A 216 9.97 -3.40 -7.56
C ALA A 216 10.48 -2.88 -6.20
N ILE A 217 10.48 -3.71 -5.15
CA ILE A 217 11.03 -3.35 -3.84
C ILE A 217 12.53 -3.07 -3.94
N LYS A 218 13.29 -3.98 -4.54
CA LYS A 218 14.73 -3.80 -4.73
C LYS A 218 15.06 -2.54 -5.54
N TYR A 219 14.23 -2.24 -6.55
CA TYR A 219 14.38 -1.03 -7.35
C TYR A 219 14.10 0.24 -6.55
N ALA A 220 13.02 0.25 -5.76
CA ALA A 220 12.67 1.38 -4.90
C ALA A 220 13.79 1.66 -3.87
N HIS A 221 14.35 0.62 -3.24
CA HIS A 221 15.48 0.77 -2.32
C HIS A 221 16.71 1.40 -2.98
N LYS A 222 17.02 1.02 -4.25
CA LYS A 222 18.11 1.65 -5.01
C LYS A 222 17.87 3.15 -5.27
N LEU A 223 16.62 3.58 -5.23
CA LEU A 223 16.21 4.98 -5.37
C LEU A 223 16.00 5.69 -4.03
N ASN A 224 16.44 5.08 -2.92
CA ASN A 224 16.30 5.59 -1.55
C ASN A 224 14.83 5.80 -1.09
N LEU A 225 13.88 5.09 -1.69
CA LEU A 225 12.50 5.07 -1.23
C LEU A 225 12.27 3.94 -0.23
N LYS A 226 11.65 4.25 0.90
CA LYS A 226 11.13 3.23 1.82
C LYS A 226 9.84 2.62 1.25
N ILE A 227 9.60 1.35 1.60
CA ILE A 227 8.45 0.61 1.09
C ILE A 227 7.52 0.19 2.20
N VAL A 228 6.24 0.36 1.95
CA VAL A 228 5.15 -0.26 2.71
C VAL A 228 4.47 -1.26 1.79
N ILE A 229 4.38 -2.53 2.21
CA ILE A 229 3.57 -3.53 1.53
C ILE A 229 2.20 -3.56 2.19
N GLY A 230 1.18 -3.66 1.39
CA GLY A 230 -0.16 -3.83 1.92
C GLY A 230 -1.21 -3.93 0.84
N ASP A 231 -2.18 -4.78 1.07
CA ASP A 231 -3.34 -4.93 0.20
C ASP A 231 -4.55 -4.20 0.77
N GLY A 232 -5.49 -3.94 -0.08
CA GLY A 232 -6.75 -3.35 0.30
C GLY A 232 -7.81 -4.39 0.66
N LEU A 233 -7.85 -5.54 0.02
CA LEU A 233 -8.83 -6.61 0.19
C LEU A 233 -8.32 -7.85 -0.55
N GLY A 234 -7.23 -8.43 -0.08
CA GLY A 234 -6.69 -9.68 -0.61
C GLY A 234 -7.29 -10.91 0.09
N SER A 235 -7.14 -12.07 -0.52
CA SER A 235 -7.37 -13.34 0.15
C SER A 235 -6.25 -13.63 1.15
N GLU A 236 -6.46 -14.61 2.02
CA GLU A 236 -5.41 -15.10 2.94
C GLU A 236 -4.14 -15.49 2.20
N ILE A 237 -4.28 -16.11 1.02
CA ILE A 237 -3.16 -16.50 0.16
C ILE A 237 -2.38 -15.27 -0.32
N ASN A 238 -3.08 -14.21 -0.77
CA ASN A 238 -2.43 -12.98 -1.18
C ASN A 238 -1.70 -12.30 -0.02
N CYS A 239 -2.35 -12.21 1.14
CA CYS A 239 -1.74 -11.64 2.35
C CYS A 239 -0.50 -12.44 2.78
N TRP A 240 -0.55 -13.77 2.70
CA TRP A 240 0.59 -14.62 3.00
C TRP A 240 1.77 -14.39 2.03
N MET A 241 1.51 -14.27 0.72
CA MET A 241 2.55 -13.97 -0.26
C MET A 241 3.19 -12.60 -0.01
N GLU A 242 2.39 -11.57 0.26
CA GLU A 242 2.89 -10.23 0.60
C GLU A 242 3.68 -10.25 1.93
N ALA A 243 3.22 -11.00 2.92
CA ALA A 243 3.92 -11.16 4.20
C ALA A 243 5.30 -11.81 4.03
N LYS A 244 5.41 -12.83 3.18
CA LYS A 244 6.70 -13.45 2.86
C LYS A 244 7.66 -12.47 2.22
N VAL A 245 7.22 -11.76 1.19
CA VAL A 245 8.05 -10.77 0.51
C VAL A 245 8.48 -9.67 1.47
N ALA A 246 7.57 -9.23 2.35
CA ALA A 246 7.90 -8.25 3.39
C ALA A 246 8.95 -8.76 4.36
N HIS A 247 8.83 -10.01 4.81
CA HIS A 247 9.79 -10.63 5.73
C HIS A 247 11.19 -10.72 5.12
N GLU A 248 11.28 -11.15 3.87
CA GLU A 248 12.55 -11.36 3.18
C GLU A 248 13.26 -10.05 2.83
N LEU A 249 12.51 -9.01 2.43
CA LEU A 249 13.08 -7.80 1.83
C LEU A 249 12.98 -6.54 2.69
N LEU A 250 12.10 -6.49 3.70
CA LEU A 250 11.88 -5.31 4.53
C LEU A 250 12.37 -5.48 5.98
N ASN A 251 12.45 -6.69 6.51
CA ASN A 251 12.95 -6.91 7.87
C ASN A 251 14.49 -6.87 7.99
N ASN A 252 15.19 -6.84 6.87
CA ASN A 252 16.66 -6.77 6.80
C ASN A 252 17.16 -5.39 6.35
N ALA A 253 16.31 -4.37 6.32
CA ALA A 253 16.64 -3.00 5.93
C ALA A 253 16.64 -2.04 7.12
#